data_9ac82fea9e9bbdea013edea6b04a5685
#
_entry.id   9ac82fea9e9bbdea013edea6b04a5685
#
_cell.length_a   1.000
_cell.length_b   1.000
_cell.length_c   1.000
_cell.angle_alpha   90.00
_cell.angle_beta   90.00
_cell.angle_gamma   90.00
#
_symmetry.space_group_name_H-M   'P 1'
#
loop_
_entity.id
_entity.type
_entity.pdbx_description
1 polymer ?
#
loop_
_entity_poly.entity_id
_entity_poly.type
_entity_poly.pdbx_seq_one_letter_code
_entity_poly.pdbx_strand_id
1 'polypeptide(L)'
;MRRKVDLARRLVAVALCLAIASAGCGHSVLNPVLHDPDEPPSPGKRSPMLKVHLKSGELLVLDSWRLSDDRSRLEGTGTSFSVRREEGARGRQSVPIDAVALLETDSPEQVRPFGTSALAVMTTVFGALSAVCAADPKGCFGSCPTFYFPGEDEGRPVAEGFSASIARALEARDVDALFAGRPDGERRLVLTMRNEALETQAVRRLRLWAAPRPPGGRVLADPAGRLHAALELVPPAGCRAPEGDCLSAARAFDEKERVSGADASDLATRETVELVFPAASGRVGLVVGARQTILSTFLFYQTMAFLGRGAGTFLATVERGEVDPARAMGMARVLGGIDAEAAEGDQPFRPIGTFDEAGPIAGDVQVLPFDASGAGALRVRLRLAKGHWRLGYLALARLGGRVDARALSPVSVEKNGRRDDEALSAFRAGDRHVVTLPGDVHRVAFALPGPARDLELFLESEGYYYEWMRGEWLSEEDPGMALLALTDPHEALRRLAGPFHEREPGLERAFWSSRFRK
;
A
#
# COMPACT_ATOMS: atom_id res chain seq x y z
N MET A 1 -4.82 -64.89 -18.34
CA MET A 1 -5.14 -63.94 -19.43
C MET A 1 -5.90 -62.66 -18.94
N ARG A 2 -6.93 -62.79 -18.08
CA ARG A 2 -7.74 -61.61 -17.63
C ARG A 2 -6.95 -60.47 -16.92
N ARG A 3 -5.95 -60.78 -16.08
CA ARG A 3 -5.14 -59.74 -15.39
C ARG A 3 -4.28 -58.88 -16.33
N LYS A 4 -3.79 -59.42 -17.46
CA LYS A 4 -3.00 -58.67 -18.44
C LYS A 4 -3.86 -57.69 -19.26
N VAL A 5 -5.13 -58.05 -19.53
CA VAL A 5 -6.08 -57.22 -20.26
C VAL A 5 -6.54 -56.02 -19.38
N ASP A 6 -6.71 -56.25 -18.07
CA ASP A 6 -7.07 -55.16 -17.12
C ASP A 6 -5.94 -54.16 -16.92
N LEU A 7 -4.69 -54.64 -16.87
CA LEU A 7 -3.53 -53.74 -16.77
C LEU A 7 -3.36 -52.90 -18.05
N ALA A 8 -3.54 -53.51 -19.23
CA ALA A 8 -3.48 -52.78 -20.50
C ALA A 8 -4.60 -51.74 -20.63
N ARG A 9 -5.83 -52.04 -20.18
CA ARG A 9 -6.94 -51.06 -20.13
C ARG A 9 -6.66 -49.89 -19.17
N ARG A 10 -6.10 -50.17 -18.02
CA ARG A 10 -5.70 -49.12 -17.06
C ARG A 10 -4.58 -48.22 -17.59
N LEU A 11 -3.60 -48.82 -18.28
CA LEU A 11 -2.52 -48.06 -18.92
C LEU A 11 -3.02 -47.20 -20.09
N VAL A 12 -3.96 -47.72 -20.90
CA VAL A 12 -4.59 -46.93 -21.97
C VAL A 12 -5.46 -45.81 -21.40
N ALA A 13 -6.22 -46.05 -20.33
CA ALA A 13 -7.00 -44.99 -19.67
C ALA A 13 -6.12 -43.92 -19.06
N VAL A 14 -5.01 -44.29 -18.41
CA VAL A 14 -4.02 -43.33 -17.87
C VAL A 14 -3.34 -42.55 -19.00
N ALA A 15 -2.96 -43.20 -20.11
CA ALA A 15 -2.40 -42.56 -21.28
C ALA A 15 -3.38 -41.59 -21.96
N LEU A 16 -4.68 -41.96 -22.00
CA LEU A 16 -5.73 -41.06 -22.52
C LEU A 16 -5.99 -39.87 -21.60
N CYS A 17 -6.00 -40.07 -20.29
CA CYS A 17 -6.08 -38.98 -19.32
C CYS A 17 -4.86 -38.04 -19.38
N LEU A 18 -3.66 -38.59 -19.58
CA LEU A 18 -2.45 -37.81 -19.78
C LEU A 18 -2.46 -37.08 -21.13
N ALA A 19 -3.00 -37.66 -22.19
CA ALA A 19 -3.13 -37.00 -23.49
C ALA A 19 -4.19 -35.87 -23.47
N ILE A 20 -5.29 -36.06 -22.72
CA ILE A 20 -6.32 -35.04 -22.52
C ILE A 20 -5.78 -33.90 -21.60
N ALA A 21 -4.99 -34.24 -20.58
CA ALA A 21 -4.33 -33.25 -19.73
C ALA A 21 -3.22 -32.50 -20.46
N SER A 22 -2.55 -33.11 -21.45
CA SER A 22 -1.56 -32.42 -22.29
C SER A 22 -2.16 -31.58 -23.42
N ALA A 23 -3.44 -31.78 -23.75
CA ALA A 23 -4.23 -30.88 -24.61
C ALA A 23 -4.77 -29.66 -23.82
N GLY A 24 -4.14 -29.34 -22.70
CA GLY A 24 -4.53 -28.31 -21.76
C GLY A 24 -4.91 -27.01 -22.43
N CYS A 25 -6.08 -26.52 -22.09
CA CYS A 25 -6.53 -25.17 -22.38
C CYS A 25 -5.46 -24.20 -21.91
N GLY A 26 -4.69 -23.63 -22.83
CA GLY A 26 -3.86 -22.50 -22.53
C GLY A 26 -4.77 -21.35 -22.09
N HIS A 27 -4.66 -20.90 -20.87
CA HIS A 27 -5.33 -19.67 -20.50
C HIS A 27 -4.46 -18.50 -20.98
N SER A 28 -5.11 -17.54 -21.59
CA SER A 28 -4.52 -16.26 -21.89
C SER A 28 -4.55 -15.41 -20.61
N VAL A 29 -3.39 -15.00 -20.15
CA VAL A 29 -3.26 -13.94 -19.16
C VAL A 29 -3.40 -12.63 -19.92
N LEU A 30 -4.22 -11.71 -19.42
CA LEU A 30 -4.39 -10.38 -20.00
C LEU A 30 -3.39 -9.45 -19.31
N ASN A 31 -2.38 -9.00 -20.05
CA ASN A 31 -1.43 -8.01 -19.57
C ASN A 31 -1.89 -6.61 -19.98
N PRO A 32 -2.03 -5.65 -19.06
CA PRO A 32 -2.34 -4.28 -19.40
C PRO A 32 -1.17 -3.65 -20.18
N VAL A 33 -1.50 -3.05 -21.30
CA VAL A 33 -0.56 -2.28 -22.12
C VAL A 33 -1.02 -0.83 -22.15
N LEU A 34 -0.14 0.06 -21.73
CA LEU A 34 -0.44 1.49 -21.66
C LEU A 34 0.01 2.20 -22.94
N HIS A 35 -0.83 3.14 -23.40
CA HIS A 35 -0.58 3.93 -24.60
C HIS A 35 -0.74 5.42 -24.31
N ASP A 36 0.00 6.23 -25.03
CA ASP A 36 -0.18 7.67 -25.00
C ASP A 36 -1.53 8.08 -25.63
N PRO A 37 -2.22 9.10 -25.10
CA PRO A 37 -3.45 9.62 -25.69
C PRO A 37 -3.29 10.05 -27.14
N ASP A 38 -2.13 10.58 -27.52
CA ASP A 38 -1.84 11.05 -28.87
C ASP A 38 -1.62 9.92 -29.89
N GLU A 39 -1.38 8.68 -29.40
CA GLU A 39 -1.12 7.49 -30.21
C GLU A 39 -2.03 6.31 -29.78
N PRO A 40 -3.35 6.44 -29.93
CA PRO A 40 -4.25 5.38 -29.55
C PRO A 40 -4.01 4.11 -30.39
N PRO A 41 -4.03 2.94 -29.76
CA PRO A 41 -3.83 1.68 -30.47
C PRO A 41 -4.98 1.43 -31.44
N SER A 42 -4.68 0.77 -32.54
CA SER A 42 -5.71 0.35 -33.49
C SER A 42 -6.57 -0.77 -32.91
N PRO A 43 -7.90 -0.77 -33.12
CA PRO A 43 -8.75 -1.88 -32.74
C PRO A 43 -8.29 -3.19 -33.38
N GLY A 44 -8.25 -4.27 -32.62
CA GLY A 44 -7.78 -5.56 -33.15
C GLY A 44 -8.22 -6.75 -32.31
N LYS A 45 -8.06 -7.95 -32.87
CA LYS A 45 -8.42 -9.20 -32.17
C LYS A 45 -7.64 -9.43 -30.86
N ARG A 46 -6.46 -8.79 -30.71
CA ARG A 46 -5.62 -8.88 -29.52
C ARG A 46 -5.98 -7.86 -28.45
N SER A 47 -6.76 -6.85 -28.80
CA SER A 47 -7.19 -5.80 -27.88
C SER A 47 -8.68 -5.57 -28.16
N PRO A 48 -9.57 -6.35 -27.56
CA PRO A 48 -11.01 -6.31 -27.85
C PRO A 48 -11.68 -5.07 -27.26
N MET A 49 -11.01 -4.38 -26.34
CA MET A 49 -11.51 -3.17 -25.69
C MET A 49 -10.38 -2.18 -25.44
N LEU A 50 -10.75 -0.91 -25.36
CA LEU A 50 -9.89 0.20 -24.95
C LEU A 50 -10.46 0.81 -23.67
N LYS A 51 -9.66 0.87 -22.64
CA LYS A 51 -9.95 1.63 -21.42
C LYS A 51 -9.36 3.02 -21.59
N VAL A 52 -10.22 4.04 -21.47
CA VAL A 52 -9.87 5.46 -21.61
C VAL A 52 -9.97 6.10 -20.23
N HIS A 53 -8.84 6.33 -19.60
CA HIS A 53 -8.76 6.98 -18.31
C HIS A 53 -8.79 8.50 -18.50
N LEU A 54 -9.80 9.16 -17.94
CA LEU A 54 -9.94 10.60 -18.03
C LEU A 54 -9.21 11.32 -16.89
N LYS A 55 -8.73 12.52 -17.15
CA LYS A 55 -8.14 13.39 -16.13
C LYS A 55 -9.08 13.73 -14.98
N SER A 56 -10.39 13.59 -15.21
CA SER A 56 -11.43 13.71 -14.18
C SER A 56 -11.50 12.51 -13.23
N GLY A 57 -10.83 11.39 -13.57
CA GLY A 57 -10.90 10.11 -12.85
C GLY A 57 -11.99 9.16 -13.36
N GLU A 58 -12.82 9.59 -14.29
CA GLU A 58 -13.80 8.73 -14.98
C GLU A 58 -13.09 7.75 -15.92
N LEU A 59 -13.73 6.62 -16.20
CA LEU A 59 -13.24 5.59 -17.09
C LEU A 59 -14.28 5.30 -18.18
N LEU A 60 -13.82 5.22 -19.43
CA LEU A 60 -14.61 4.67 -20.52
C LEU A 60 -14.02 3.33 -20.94
N VAL A 61 -14.85 2.33 -21.12
CA VAL A 61 -14.46 1.03 -21.69
C VAL A 61 -15.12 0.93 -23.05
N LEU A 62 -14.33 1.08 -24.09
CA LEU A 62 -14.77 1.14 -25.47
C LEU A 62 -14.57 -0.20 -26.18
N ASP A 63 -15.62 -0.72 -26.81
CA ASP A 63 -15.59 -1.93 -27.64
C ASP A 63 -15.12 -1.62 -29.07
N SER A 64 -15.27 -0.37 -29.49
CA SER A 64 -14.78 0.16 -30.76
C SER A 64 -14.37 1.62 -30.58
N TRP A 65 -13.31 2.03 -31.24
CA TRP A 65 -12.80 3.40 -31.13
C TRP A 65 -12.09 3.86 -32.39
N ARG A 66 -12.02 5.16 -32.58
CA ARG A 66 -11.22 5.85 -33.60
C ARG A 66 -10.90 7.26 -33.12
N LEU A 67 -9.85 7.85 -33.64
CA LEU A 67 -9.66 9.30 -33.59
C LEU A 67 -10.58 9.98 -34.59
N SER A 68 -11.08 11.16 -34.23
CA SER A 68 -11.73 12.08 -35.19
C SER A 68 -10.75 12.48 -36.29
N ASP A 69 -11.26 12.92 -37.43
CA ASP A 69 -10.44 13.26 -38.60
C ASP A 69 -9.39 14.37 -38.28
N ASP A 70 -9.74 15.29 -37.39
CA ASP A 70 -8.88 16.36 -36.88
C ASP A 70 -7.98 15.92 -35.71
N ARG A 71 -8.08 14.64 -35.29
CA ARG A 71 -7.36 14.04 -34.17
C ARG A 71 -7.59 14.72 -32.82
N SER A 72 -8.60 15.57 -32.69
CA SER A 72 -8.90 16.30 -31.46
C SER A 72 -9.74 15.49 -30.46
N ARG A 73 -10.40 14.43 -30.92
CA ARG A 73 -11.32 13.63 -30.11
C ARG A 73 -11.14 12.15 -30.33
N LEU A 74 -11.29 11.40 -29.25
CA LEU A 74 -11.44 9.95 -29.29
C LEU A 74 -12.94 9.62 -29.29
N GLU A 75 -13.40 8.96 -30.33
CA GLU A 75 -14.78 8.53 -30.51
C GLU A 75 -14.87 7.02 -30.43
N GLY A 76 -15.94 6.50 -29.84
CA GLY A 76 -16.12 5.07 -29.72
C GLY A 76 -17.52 4.67 -29.26
N THR A 77 -17.71 3.38 -29.12
CA THR A 77 -18.92 2.81 -28.50
C THR A 77 -18.49 1.97 -27.32
N GLY A 78 -19.12 2.17 -26.17
CA GLY A 78 -18.77 1.46 -24.95
C GLY A 78 -19.55 1.96 -23.76
N THR A 79 -19.05 1.65 -22.57
CA THR A 79 -19.67 1.98 -21.28
C THR A 79 -18.81 3.00 -20.55
N SER A 80 -19.44 4.00 -19.96
CA SER A 80 -18.79 4.95 -19.06
C SER A 80 -18.87 4.45 -17.60
N PHE A 81 -17.85 4.78 -16.81
CA PHE A 81 -17.82 4.53 -15.38
C PHE A 81 -17.47 5.83 -14.66
N SER A 82 -18.20 6.14 -13.61
CA SER A 82 -17.92 7.31 -12.78
C SER A 82 -16.56 7.16 -12.06
N VAL A 83 -16.11 8.23 -11.41
CA VAL A 83 -14.94 8.17 -10.51
C VAL A 83 -15.10 7.10 -9.44
N ARG A 84 -16.35 6.79 -9.05
CA ARG A 84 -16.69 5.72 -8.11
C ARG A 84 -16.83 4.33 -8.75
N ARG A 85 -16.51 4.22 -10.05
CA ARG A 85 -16.70 2.99 -10.85
C ARG A 85 -18.16 2.51 -10.95
N GLU A 86 -19.12 3.40 -10.72
CA GLU A 86 -20.52 3.12 -11.00
C GLU A 86 -20.71 3.08 -12.51
N GLU A 87 -21.37 2.04 -13.00
CA GLU A 87 -21.65 1.87 -14.42
C GLU A 87 -22.66 2.95 -14.88
N GLY A 88 -22.26 3.72 -15.87
CA GLY A 88 -23.07 4.73 -16.52
C GLY A 88 -23.72 4.22 -17.80
N ALA A 89 -24.10 5.15 -18.68
CA ALA A 89 -24.75 4.80 -19.93
C ALA A 89 -23.82 4.08 -20.90
N ARG A 90 -24.28 2.96 -21.48
CA ARG A 90 -23.66 2.33 -22.63
C ARG A 90 -24.14 3.00 -23.91
N GLY A 91 -23.22 3.37 -24.80
CA GLY A 91 -23.57 4.00 -26.07
C GLY A 91 -22.38 4.64 -26.77
N ARG A 92 -22.65 5.58 -27.66
CA ARG A 92 -21.60 6.37 -28.30
C ARG A 92 -20.97 7.31 -27.29
N GLN A 93 -19.65 7.28 -27.26
CA GLN A 93 -18.80 8.13 -26.41
C GLN A 93 -17.93 9.00 -27.32
N SER A 94 -17.69 10.23 -26.92
CA SER A 94 -16.78 11.13 -27.62
C SER A 94 -16.12 12.05 -26.61
N VAL A 95 -14.81 11.93 -26.45
CA VAL A 95 -14.04 12.70 -25.47
C VAL A 95 -12.93 13.46 -26.16
N PRO A 96 -12.64 14.71 -25.74
CA PRO A 96 -11.46 15.43 -26.19
C PRO A 96 -10.18 14.70 -25.80
N ILE A 97 -9.19 14.64 -26.69
CA ILE A 97 -7.90 13.98 -26.39
C ILE A 97 -7.18 14.65 -25.22
N ASP A 98 -7.29 15.96 -25.09
CA ASP A 98 -6.71 16.71 -23.98
C ASP A 98 -7.33 16.38 -22.60
N ALA A 99 -8.55 15.83 -22.57
CA ALA A 99 -9.18 15.32 -21.35
C ALA A 99 -8.77 13.87 -21.01
N VAL A 100 -8.13 13.16 -21.96
CA VAL A 100 -7.63 11.80 -21.73
C VAL A 100 -6.30 11.87 -20.98
N ALA A 101 -6.19 11.10 -19.91
CA ALA A 101 -4.96 10.98 -19.14
C ALA A 101 -4.10 9.82 -19.63
N LEU A 102 -4.73 8.69 -19.98
CA LEU A 102 -4.06 7.46 -20.38
C LEU A 102 -5.04 6.56 -21.16
N LEU A 103 -4.48 5.78 -22.08
CA LEU A 103 -5.18 4.70 -22.77
C LEU A 103 -4.60 3.36 -22.33
N GLU A 104 -5.45 2.36 -22.11
CA GLU A 104 -5.06 1.02 -21.70
C GLU A 104 -5.76 -0.02 -22.58
N THR A 105 -5.00 -1.00 -23.06
CA THR A 105 -5.53 -2.21 -23.70
C THR A 105 -5.05 -3.45 -22.96
N ASP A 106 -5.82 -4.53 -23.03
CA ASP A 106 -5.43 -5.82 -22.50
C ASP A 106 -4.82 -6.66 -23.63
N SER A 107 -3.55 -7.00 -23.51
CA SER A 107 -2.86 -7.90 -24.46
C SER A 107 -2.88 -9.34 -23.95
N PRO A 108 -3.53 -10.28 -24.65
CA PRO A 108 -3.54 -11.67 -24.23
C PRO A 108 -2.16 -12.31 -24.49
N GLU A 109 -1.52 -12.77 -23.43
CA GLU A 109 -0.33 -13.61 -23.48
C GLU A 109 -0.73 -15.07 -23.29
N GLN A 110 -0.36 -15.95 -24.23
CA GLN A 110 -0.60 -17.38 -24.08
C GLN A 110 0.51 -18.01 -23.24
N VAL A 111 0.22 -18.30 -22.00
CA VAL A 111 1.09 -19.12 -21.15
C VAL A 111 0.86 -20.59 -21.52
N ARG A 112 1.87 -21.23 -22.11
CA ARG A 112 1.85 -22.68 -22.33
C ARG A 112 2.25 -23.38 -21.03
N PRO A 113 1.39 -24.22 -20.43
CA PRO A 113 1.81 -24.97 -19.26
C PRO A 113 2.87 -26.01 -19.66
N PHE A 114 4.02 -25.98 -19.04
CA PHE A 114 4.99 -27.07 -19.07
C PHE A 114 4.37 -28.27 -18.34
N GLY A 115 4.39 -29.44 -19.01
CA GLY A 115 3.68 -30.62 -18.63
C GLY A 115 3.89 -31.08 -17.19
N THR A 116 2.79 -31.30 -16.50
CA THR A 116 2.72 -32.00 -15.22
C THR A 116 1.35 -32.66 -15.04
N SER A 117 1.35 -33.77 -14.29
CA SER A 117 0.25 -34.70 -14.06
C SER A 117 -0.98 -34.07 -13.35
N ALA A 118 -2.16 -34.67 -13.54
CA ALA A 118 -3.49 -34.19 -13.10
C ALA A 118 -3.64 -33.81 -11.59
N LEU A 119 -2.75 -34.26 -10.70
CA LEU A 119 -2.71 -33.83 -9.30
C LEU A 119 -2.09 -32.42 -9.16
N ALA A 120 -1.25 -32.02 -10.14
CA ALA A 120 -0.68 -30.69 -10.23
C ALA A 120 -1.68 -29.67 -10.79
N VAL A 121 -2.77 -30.07 -11.44
CA VAL A 121 -3.74 -29.12 -12.04
C VAL A 121 -4.56 -28.40 -10.98
N MET A 122 -4.96 -29.05 -9.89
CA MET A 122 -5.64 -28.34 -8.79
C MET A 122 -4.69 -27.48 -7.95
N THR A 123 -3.44 -27.92 -7.75
CA THR A 123 -2.41 -27.13 -7.09
C THR A 123 -1.76 -26.08 -8.03
N THR A 124 -1.79 -26.28 -9.35
CA THR A 124 -1.21 -25.33 -10.32
C THR A 124 -2.14 -24.20 -10.71
N VAL A 125 -3.46 -24.34 -10.63
CA VAL A 125 -4.37 -23.18 -10.81
C VAL A 125 -4.16 -22.18 -9.66
N PHE A 126 -4.08 -22.65 -8.42
CA PHE A 126 -3.69 -21.82 -7.28
C PHE A 126 -2.20 -21.39 -7.32
N GLY A 127 -1.32 -22.25 -7.83
CA GLY A 127 0.11 -21.99 -7.93
C GLY A 127 0.54 -21.06 -9.08
N ALA A 128 -0.14 -21.07 -10.22
CA ALA A 128 0.20 -20.21 -11.36
C ALA A 128 -0.23 -18.76 -11.14
N LEU A 129 -1.40 -18.51 -10.53
CA LEU A 129 -1.80 -17.17 -10.10
C LEU A 129 -0.91 -16.64 -8.98
N SER A 130 -0.55 -17.50 -8.03
CA SER A 130 0.44 -17.17 -6.99
C SER A 130 1.82 -16.86 -7.57
N ALA A 131 2.21 -17.49 -8.68
CA ALA A 131 3.48 -17.23 -9.35
C ALA A 131 3.47 -15.91 -10.13
N VAL A 132 2.34 -15.48 -10.70
CA VAL A 132 2.20 -14.17 -11.36
C VAL A 132 2.27 -13.06 -10.33
N CYS A 133 1.54 -13.15 -9.22
CA CYS A 133 1.62 -12.16 -8.13
C CYS A 133 2.96 -12.20 -7.38
N ALA A 134 3.65 -13.35 -7.34
CA ALA A 134 5.01 -13.44 -6.82
C ALA A 134 6.06 -12.91 -7.81
N ALA A 135 5.76 -12.91 -9.12
CA ALA A 135 6.64 -12.34 -10.14
C ALA A 135 6.42 -10.83 -10.33
N ASP A 136 5.19 -10.35 -10.13
CA ASP A 136 4.82 -8.92 -10.20
C ASP A 136 3.83 -8.55 -9.06
N PRO A 137 4.29 -8.44 -7.81
CA PRO A 137 3.41 -8.09 -6.69
C PRO A 137 2.81 -6.69 -6.78
N LYS A 138 3.51 -5.69 -7.33
CA LYS A 138 2.92 -4.36 -7.53
C LYS A 138 1.91 -4.34 -8.68
N GLY A 139 2.03 -5.23 -9.63
CA GLY A 139 0.98 -5.53 -10.59
C GLY A 139 -0.24 -6.19 -9.94
N CYS A 140 -0.04 -6.92 -8.85
CA CYS A 140 -1.08 -7.56 -8.05
C CYS A 140 -1.43 -6.80 -6.75
N PHE A 141 -0.51 -6.04 -6.20
CA PHE A 141 -0.65 -5.32 -4.92
C PHE A 141 -0.42 -3.84 -5.17
N GLY A 142 -1.38 -2.97 -4.90
CA GLY A 142 -1.29 -1.53 -5.06
C GLY A 142 -0.15 -0.89 -4.28
N SER A 143 0.12 0.33 -4.61
CA SER A 143 0.99 1.18 -3.81
C SER A 143 0.39 2.57 -3.77
N CYS A 144 0.15 3.08 -2.58
CA CYS A 144 -0.26 4.46 -2.34
C CYS A 144 0.75 5.43 -2.98
N PRO A 145 0.44 6.72 -3.09
CA PRO A 145 1.43 7.69 -3.52
C PRO A 145 2.71 7.54 -2.72
N THR A 146 3.80 7.19 -3.40
CA THR A 146 5.09 6.95 -2.77
C THR A 146 5.99 8.15 -2.99
N PHE A 147 6.64 8.62 -1.92
CA PHE A 147 7.46 9.82 -1.95
C PHE A 147 8.95 9.48 -1.77
N TYR A 148 9.79 10.18 -2.54
CA TYR A 148 11.24 10.01 -2.55
C TYR A 148 11.96 11.36 -2.49
N PHE A 149 13.18 11.39 -1.95
CA PHE A 149 14.08 12.51 -2.18
C PHE A 149 14.68 12.43 -3.59
N PRO A 150 14.89 13.58 -4.27
CA PRO A 150 15.51 13.59 -5.60
C PRO A 150 16.99 13.22 -5.54
N GLY A 151 17.49 12.54 -6.61
CA GLY A 151 18.90 12.18 -6.74
C GLY A 151 19.26 10.80 -6.20
N GLU A 152 18.40 10.19 -5.42
CA GLU A 152 18.46 8.78 -5.08
C GLU A 152 17.59 8.04 -6.10
N ASP A 153 18.10 7.82 -7.30
CA ASP A 153 17.44 6.95 -8.24
C ASP A 153 17.24 5.61 -7.55
N GLU A 154 15.96 5.33 -7.19
CA GLU A 154 15.54 4.08 -6.56
C GLU A 154 15.87 3.91 -5.08
N GLY A 155 16.19 4.99 -4.39
CA GLY A 155 16.34 5.02 -2.95
C GLY A 155 15.11 4.52 -2.19
N ARG A 156 15.25 4.38 -0.88
CA ARG A 156 14.16 4.01 0.02
C ARG A 156 13.08 5.11 -0.01
N PRO A 157 11.78 4.77 -0.06
CA PRO A 157 10.71 5.72 0.12
C PRO A 157 10.84 6.44 1.47
N VAL A 158 10.53 7.72 1.47
CA VAL A 158 10.61 8.56 2.67
C VAL A 158 9.25 8.88 3.28
N ALA A 159 8.19 8.65 2.52
CA ALA A 159 6.80 8.78 2.95
C ALA A 159 5.90 7.95 2.03
N GLU A 160 4.71 7.64 2.52
CA GLU A 160 3.67 6.90 1.84
C GLU A 160 2.33 7.58 2.14
N GLY A 161 1.57 7.97 1.14
CA GLY A 161 0.34 8.73 1.38
C GLY A 161 -0.90 7.84 1.54
N PHE A 162 -1.70 8.10 2.55
CA PHE A 162 -3.08 7.64 2.77
C PHE A 162 -3.36 6.17 2.36
N SER A 163 -2.51 5.23 2.78
CA SER A 163 -2.54 3.80 2.40
C SER A 163 -3.86 3.08 2.68
N ALA A 164 -4.62 3.50 3.70
CA ALA A 164 -5.93 2.91 4.01
C ALA A 164 -7.10 3.52 3.22
N SER A 165 -6.87 4.54 2.39
CA SER A 165 -7.91 5.33 1.70
C SER A 165 -8.26 4.72 0.34
N ILE A 166 -8.74 3.49 0.33
CA ILE A 166 -9.04 2.68 -0.87
C ILE A 166 -10.30 3.11 -1.63
N ALA A 167 -11.00 4.12 -1.16
CA ALA A 167 -12.20 4.69 -1.77
C ALA A 167 -12.38 6.14 -1.30
N ARG A 168 -13.12 6.93 -2.04
CA ARG A 168 -13.38 8.33 -1.69
C ARG A 168 -14.03 8.50 -0.32
N ALA A 169 -14.94 7.60 0.08
CA ALA A 169 -15.55 7.61 1.41
C ALA A 169 -14.55 7.38 2.55
N LEU A 170 -13.36 6.86 2.24
CA LEU A 170 -12.25 6.63 3.15
C LEU A 170 -11.14 7.67 2.95
N GLU A 171 -11.41 8.77 2.22
CA GLU A 171 -10.44 9.84 2.06
C GLU A 171 -9.93 10.31 3.41
N ALA A 172 -8.61 10.26 3.60
CA ALA A 172 -7.98 10.58 4.85
C ALA A 172 -6.78 11.52 4.65
N ARG A 173 -6.45 12.18 5.74
CA ARG A 173 -5.22 12.95 5.91
C ARG A 173 -4.18 12.07 6.58
N ASP A 174 -2.99 12.08 6.02
CA ASP A 174 -1.82 11.39 6.50
C ASP A 174 -0.67 12.37 6.75
N VAL A 175 0.19 12.08 7.75
CA VAL A 175 1.29 12.96 8.14
C VAL A 175 2.52 12.13 8.48
N ASP A 176 3.44 12.02 7.54
CA ASP A 176 4.67 11.25 7.67
C ASP A 176 5.84 12.12 8.15
N ALA A 177 6.60 11.63 9.09
CA ALA A 177 7.85 12.24 9.51
C ALA A 177 8.95 12.01 8.46
N LEU A 178 9.45 13.07 7.81
CA LEU A 178 10.60 12.99 6.91
C LEU A 178 11.91 12.85 7.73
N PHE A 179 12.00 11.77 8.50
CA PHE A 179 13.00 11.57 9.54
C PHE A 179 14.40 11.32 9.01
N ALA A 180 14.55 10.64 7.87
CA ALA A 180 15.81 10.31 7.22
C ALA A 180 16.15 11.28 6.09
N GLY A 181 17.45 11.48 5.84
CA GLY A 181 18.04 12.13 4.68
C GLY A 181 17.53 13.56 4.39
N ARG A 182 18.40 14.56 4.56
CA ARG A 182 18.06 15.95 4.25
C ARG A 182 19.14 16.59 3.42
N PRO A 183 18.77 17.41 2.42
CA PRO A 183 19.74 18.28 1.80
C PRO A 183 20.27 19.25 2.87
N ASP A 184 21.54 19.14 3.21
CA ASP A 184 22.17 20.09 4.11
C ASP A 184 22.35 21.45 3.42
N GLY A 185 21.90 22.50 4.10
CA GLY A 185 22.15 23.90 3.72
C GLY A 185 21.18 24.50 2.72
N GLU A 186 20.26 23.75 2.12
CA GLU A 186 19.28 24.27 1.16
C GLU A 186 18.02 24.80 1.85
N ARG A 187 17.51 25.93 1.37
CA ARG A 187 16.20 26.49 1.75
C ARG A 187 15.07 26.02 0.84
N ARG A 188 15.28 24.91 0.16
CA ARG A 188 14.31 24.28 -0.74
C ARG A 188 14.32 22.79 -0.54
N LEU A 189 13.14 22.22 -0.36
CA LEU A 189 12.94 20.78 -0.37
C LEU A 189 12.21 20.40 -1.66
N VAL A 190 12.65 19.34 -2.32
CA VAL A 190 11.95 18.71 -3.44
C VAL A 190 11.62 17.30 -3.03
N LEU A 191 10.37 16.88 -3.27
CA LEU A 191 9.92 15.49 -3.15
C LEU A 191 9.45 15.00 -4.51
N THR A 192 9.75 13.75 -4.81
CA THR A 192 9.23 13.07 -5.98
C THR A 192 8.11 12.15 -5.54
N MET A 193 6.87 12.43 -5.94
CA MET A 193 5.70 11.58 -5.76
C MET A 193 5.53 10.69 -6.99
N ARG A 194 5.35 9.39 -6.79
CA ARG A 194 5.17 8.41 -7.86
C ARG A 194 3.92 7.59 -7.65
N ASN A 195 3.25 7.27 -8.76
CA ASN A 195 2.25 6.20 -8.82
C ASN A 195 2.92 4.96 -9.44
N GLU A 196 3.23 3.98 -8.62
CA GLU A 196 4.00 2.79 -9.00
C GLU A 196 3.15 1.51 -9.09
N ALA A 197 1.81 1.65 -9.07
CA ALA A 197 0.89 0.51 -9.16
C ALA A 197 -0.24 0.74 -10.17
N LEU A 198 -1.02 -0.31 -10.46
CA LEU A 198 -2.18 -0.24 -11.32
C LEU A 198 -3.39 0.33 -10.55
N GLU A 199 -3.32 1.60 -10.26
CA GLU A 199 -4.34 2.33 -9.52
C GLU A 199 -4.47 3.78 -9.99
N THR A 200 -5.61 4.39 -9.72
CA THR A 200 -5.80 5.83 -9.90
C THR A 200 -5.74 6.48 -8.53
N GLN A 201 -4.79 7.37 -8.31
CA GLN A 201 -4.69 8.13 -7.07
C GLN A 201 -5.31 9.52 -7.26
N ALA A 202 -6.07 9.97 -6.29
CA ALA A 202 -6.70 11.29 -6.24
C ALA A 202 -6.15 12.05 -5.03
N VAL A 203 -5.15 12.89 -5.26
CA VAL A 203 -4.43 13.63 -4.21
C VAL A 203 -5.01 15.03 -4.10
N ARG A 204 -5.67 15.34 -2.99
CA ARG A 204 -6.30 16.64 -2.77
C ARG A 204 -5.31 17.66 -2.22
N ARG A 205 -4.42 17.23 -1.33
CA ARG A 205 -3.52 18.12 -0.62
C ARG A 205 -2.14 17.52 -0.46
N LEU A 206 -1.14 18.36 -0.70
CA LEU A 206 0.23 18.12 -0.27
C LEU A 206 0.72 19.37 0.44
N ARG A 207 1.19 19.23 1.68
CA ARG A 207 1.82 20.29 2.46
C ARG A 207 3.05 19.75 3.15
N LEU A 208 3.99 20.65 3.39
CA LEU A 208 5.14 20.36 4.22
C LEU A 208 5.01 21.11 5.53
N TRP A 209 5.04 20.41 6.64
CA TRP A 209 5.09 21.04 7.96
C TRP A 209 6.53 21.20 8.39
N ALA A 210 6.93 22.42 8.69
CA ALA A 210 8.27 22.76 9.15
C ALA A 210 8.20 23.22 10.62
N ALA A 211 8.73 22.40 11.51
CA ALA A 211 8.80 22.66 12.95
C ALA A 211 10.24 23.00 13.35
N PRO A 212 10.50 24.06 14.13
CA PRO A 212 11.84 24.36 14.62
C PRO A 212 12.32 23.25 15.58
N ARG A 213 13.52 22.72 15.34
CA ARG A 213 14.12 21.72 16.23
C ARG A 213 14.62 22.37 17.53
N PRO A 214 14.40 21.73 18.68
CA PRO A 214 15.11 22.12 19.88
C PRO A 214 16.61 21.83 19.74
N PRO A 215 17.49 22.62 20.34
CA PRO A 215 18.93 22.37 20.30
C PRO A 215 19.30 20.94 20.72
N GLY A 216 19.98 20.20 19.83
CA GLY A 216 20.38 18.81 20.07
C GLY A 216 19.24 17.78 20.08
N GLY A 217 18.00 18.21 19.90
CA GLY A 217 16.82 17.36 19.94
C GLY A 217 16.13 17.20 18.60
N ARG A 218 14.91 16.66 18.65
CA ARG A 218 14.03 16.42 17.52
C ARG A 218 12.62 16.95 17.79
N VAL A 219 11.77 16.96 16.78
CA VAL A 219 10.31 17.12 16.95
C VAL A 219 9.65 15.84 16.43
N LEU A 220 8.70 15.32 17.21
CA LEU A 220 8.01 14.06 16.90
C LEU A 220 6.50 14.30 16.91
N ALA A 221 5.79 13.67 15.97
CA ALA A 221 4.33 13.64 15.94
C ALA A 221 3.80 12.51 16.84
N ASP A 222 2.69 12.75 17.56
CA ASP A 222 1.92 11.66 18.15
C ASP A 222 0.87 11.14 17.15
N PRO A 223 0.19 10.02 17.41
CA PRO A 223 -0.84 9.46 16.51
C PRO A 223 -2.00 10.42 16.18
N ALA A 224 -2.20 11.47 17.00
CA ALA A 224 -3.17 12.53 16.71
C ALA A 224 -2.58 13.70 15.90
N GLY A 225 -1.34 13.58 15.41
CA GLY A 225 -0.63 14.61 14.64
C GLY A 225 -0.18 15.82 15.46
N ARG A 226 -0.15 15.74 16.79
CA ARG A 226 0.33 16.81 17.66
C ARG A 226 1.84 16.70 17.81
N LEU A 227 2.54 17.81 17.64
CA LEU A 227 4.00 17.84 17.65
C LEU A 227 4.56 18.11 19.05
N HIS A 228 5.57 17.33 19.42
CA HIS A 228 6.25 17.39 20.72
C HIS A 228 7.74 17.61 20.53
N ALA A 229 8.33 18.51 21.31
CA ALA A 229 9.78 18.62 21.39
C ALA A 229 10.36 17.40 22.12
N ALA A 230 11.19 16.64 21.44
CA ALA A 230 12.01 15.56 22.03
C ALA A 230 13.41 16.15 22.31
N LEU A 231 13.66 16.48 23.57
CA LEU A 231 14.90 17.14 24.01
C LEU A 231 16.09 16.18 24.05
N GLU A 232 15.79 14.89 24.25
CA GLU A 232 16.75 13.83 24.31
C GLU A 232 16.09 12.53 23.86
N LEU A 233 16.83 11.67 23.16
CA LEU A 233 16.39 10.35 22.71
C LEU A 233 17.34 9.31 23.30
N VAL A 234 16.84 8.44 24.15
CA VAL A 234 17.59 7.38 24.83
C VAL A 234 17.23 6.03 24.18
N PRO A 235 18.19 5.30 23.58
CA PRO A 235 17.92 3.98 23.05
C PRO A 235 17.60 3.00 24.18
N PRO A 236 16.90 1.89 23.91
CA PRO A 236 16.67 0.87 24.91
C PRO A 236 18.01 0.23 25.36
N ALA A 237 18.10 -0.09 26.63
CA ALA A 237 19.20 -0.85 27.21
C ALA A 237 19.07 -2.35 26.90
N GLY A 238 17.85 -2.83 26.64
CA GLY A 238 17.54 -4.20 26.26
C GLY A 238 16.29 -4.27 25.39
N CYS A 239 16.27 -5.22 24.47
CA CYS A 239 15.14 -5.54 23.61
C CYS A 239 14.99 -7.05 23.51
N ARG A 240 13.82 -7.59 23.86
CA ARG A 240 13.55 -9.03 23.81
C ARG A 240 12.26 -9.31 23.04
N ALA A 241 12.37 -10.13 22.01
CA ALA A 241 11.26 -10.64 21.23
C ALA A 241 11.14 -12.16 21.42
N PRO A 242 10.07 -12.81 20.94
CA PRO A 242 9.92 -14.27 21.04
C PRO A 242 11.10 -15.05 20.44
N GLU A 243 11.70 -14.55 19.37
CA GLU A 243 12.85 -15.15 18.71
C GLU A 243 14.21 -14.85 19.40
N GLY A 244 14.25 -13.95 20.38
CA GLY A 244 15.45 -13.60 21.13
C GLY A 244 15.74 -12.11 21.23
N ASP A 245 17.03 -11.74 21.26
CA ASP A 245 17.48 -10.35 21.35
C ASP A 245 17.20 -9.57 20.05
N CYS A 246 16.51 -8.44 20.17
CA CYS A 246 16.15 -7.56 19.05
C CYS A 246 16.85 -6.18 19.12
N LEU A 247 17.81 -6.00 20.03
CA LEU A 247 18.39 -4.70 20.33
C LEU A 247 19.07 -4.06 19.11
N SER A 248 19.74 -4.87 18.28
CA SER A 248 20.47 -4.37 17.11
C SER A 248 19.56 -3.75 16.05
N ALA A 249 18.32 -4.24 15.92
CA ALA A 249 17.33 -3.71 14.99
C ALA A 249 16.54 -2.50 15.55
N ALA A 250 16.62 -2.28 16.88
CA ALA A 250 15.80 -1.27 17.56
C ALA A 250 16.53 0.05 17.86
N ARG A 251 17.88 0.07 17.86
CA ARG A 251 18.65 1.18 18.45
C ARG A 251 18.86 2.39 17.56
N ALA A 252 18.78 2.23 16.25
CA ALA A 252 19.10 3.28 15.30
C ALA A 252 18.06 3.32 14.18
N PHE A 253 17.76 4.50 13.70
CA PHE A 253 16.95 4.65 12.49
C PHE A 253 17.86 4.41 11.27
N ASP A 254 18.04 3.12 10.98
CA ASP A 254 18.82 2.63 9.86
C ASP A 254 17.99 1.62 9.03
N GLU A 255 18.61 0.87 8.15
CA GLU A 255 17.89 -0.11 7.30
C GLU A 255 17.59 -1.44 8.02
N LYS A 256 18.00 -1.59 9.29
CA LYS A 256 17.75 -2.79 10.05
C LYS A 256 16.37 -2.74 10.67
N GLU A 257 15.59 -3.75 10.38
CA GLU A 257 14.23 -3.89 10.89
C GLU A 257 14.08 -5.27 11.55
N ARG A 258 13.46 -5.29 12.72
CA ARG A 258 12.96 -6.53 13.31
C ARG A 258 11.63 -6.89 12.66
N VAL A 259 11.49 -8.10 12.18
CA VAL A 259 10.24 -8.66 11.69
C VAL A 259 10.15 -10.13 12.14
N SER A 260 8.97 -10.56 12.58
CA SER A 260 8.65 -11.98 12.79
C SER A 260 7.95 -12.55 11.55
N GLY A 261 8.03 -13.86 11.35
CA GLY A 261 7.15 -14.54 10.38
C GLY A 261 5.72 -14.58 10.90
N ALA A 262 4.75 -14.57 9.98
CA ALA A 262 3.34 -14.73 10.32
C ALA A 262 3.06 -16.11 10.92
N ASP A 263 1.99 -16.23 11.73
CA ASP A 263 1.59 -17.53 12.26
C ASP A 263 0.89 -18.36 11.18
N ALA A 264 1.32 -19.61 11.02
CA ALA A 264 0.84 -20.49 9.97
C ALA A 264 -0.62 -20.98 10.16
N SER A 265 -1.18 -20.78 11.36
CA SER A 265 -2.52 -21.25 11.72
C SER A 265 -3.53 -20.12 11.94
N ASP A 266 -3.05 -18.93 12.35
CA ASP A 266 -3.91 -17.79 12.62
C ASP A 266 -3.12 -16.48 12.48
N LEU A 267 -3.43 -15.68 11.46
CA LEU A 267 -2.80 -14.38 11.21
C LEU A 267 -3.12 -13.34 12.30
N ALA A 268 -4.13 -13.57 13.14
CA ALA A 268 -4.46 -12.72 14.28
C ALA A 268 -3.62 -12.99 15.52
N THR A 269 -2.74 -14.00 15.49
CA THR A 269 -1.86 -14.35 16.61
C THR A 269 -1.02 -13.14 17.01
N ARG A 270 -1.04 -12.79 18.31
CA ARG A 270 -0.29 -11.67 18.88
C ARG A 270 1.05 -12.14 19.46
N GLU A 271 2.05 -11.29 19.34
CA GLU A 271 3.33 -11.43 20.00
C GLU A 271 3.63 -10.22 20.90
N THR A 272 4.64 -10.37 21.74
CA THR A 272 5.08 -9.31 22.66
C THR A 272 6.58 -9.06 22.47
N VAL A 273 6.93 -7.78 22.28
CA VAL A 273 8.33 -7.30 22.32
C VAL A 273 8.52 -6.52 23.61
N GLU A 274 9.51 -6.88 24.40
CA GLU A 274 9.82 -6.23 25.67
C GLU A 274 11.07 -5.35 25.54
N LEU A 275 10.97 -4.12 26.05
CA LEU A 275 12.04 -3.13 26.06
C LEU A 275 12.37 -2.75 27.49
N VAL A 276 13.64 -2.46 27.74
CA VAL A 276 14.10 -1.91 29.02
C VAL A 276 14.84 -0.62 28.77
N PHE A 277 14.44 0.42 29.47
CA PHE A 277 15.11 1.73 29.47
C PHE A 277 15.62 2.06 30.88
N PRO A 278 16.60 2.98 31.02
CA PRO A 278 16.95 3.54 32.31
C PRO A 278 15.75 4.18 33.02
N ALA A 279 15.86 4.41 34.31
CA ALA A 279 14.85 5.16 35.04
C ALA A 279 14.67 6.55 34.41
N ALA A 280 13.40 6.95 34.25
CA ALA A 280 13.04 8.22 33.67
C ALA A 280 11.92 8.87 34.50
N SER A 281 11.91 10.18 34.60
CA SER A 281 10.91 10.94 35.35
C SER A 281 10.36 12.12 34.57
N GLY A 282 9.14 12.52 34.90
CA GLY A 282 8.43 13.61 34.24
C GLY A 282 7.78 13.16 32.93
N ARG A 283 7.58 14.11 32.01
CA ARG A 283 6.93 13.82 30.74
C ARG A 283 7.90 13.17 29.77
N VAL A 284 7.62 11.95 29.42
CA VAL A 284 8.40 11.15 28.47
C VAL A 284 7.51 10.65 27.33
N GLY A 285 8.11 10.03 26.33
CA GLY A 285 7.39 9.42 25.24
C GLY A 285 8.11 8.20 24.68
N LEU A 286 7.38 7.13 24.43
CA LEU A 286 7.89 6.01 23.68
C LEU A 286 7.93 6.39 22.20
N VAL A 287 9.10 6.38 21.60
CA VAL A 287 9.28 6.61 20.16
C VAL A 287 9.28 5.27 19.46
N VAL A 288 8.45 5.15 18.44
CA VAL A 288 8.31 3.95 17.61
C VAL A 288 8.48 4.35 16.16
N GLY A 289 9.50 3.80 15.51
CA GLY A 289 9.69 3.83 14.06
C GLY A 289 9.34 2.48 13.48
N ALA A 290 8.25 2.42 12.73
CA ALA A 290 7.72 1.15 12.23
C ALA A 290 7.01 1.33 10.89
N ARG A 291 6.78 0.22 10.19
CA ARG A 291 5.89 0.09 9.03
C ARG A 291 5.22 -1.28 9.04
N GLN A 292 4.14 -1.40 8.30
CA GLN A 292 3.52 -2.72 8.12
C GLN A 292 4.36 -3.61 7.20
N THR A 293 4.12 -4.90 7.25
CA THR A 293 4.60 -5.85 6.23
C THR A 293 3.60 -5.90 5.06
N ILE A 294 3.90 -6.67 4.04
CA ILE A 294 3.00 -6.92 2.91
C ILE A 294 1.74 -7.73 3.32
N LEU A 295 1.63 -8.18 4.57
CA LEU A 295 0.45 -8.91 5.06
C LEU A 295 -0.84 -8.11 4.89
N SER A 296 -0.86 -6.82 5.28
CA SER A 296 -2.05 -5.97 5.13
C SER A 296 -2.47 -5.83 3.68
N THR A 297 -1.52 -5.62 2.80
CA THR A 297 -1.73 -5.52 1.35
C THR A 297 -2.26 -6.84 0.80
N PHE A 298 -1.64 -7.97 1.14
CA PHE A 298 -2.13 -9.29 0.74
C PHE A 298 -3.60 -9.51 1.14
N LEU A 299 -3.97 -9.20 2.38
CA LEU A 299 -5.33 -9.38 2.88
C LEU A 299 -6.34 -8.50 2.13
N PHE A 300 -5.97 -7.27 1.84
CA PHE A 300 -6.80 -6.36 1.05
C PHE A 300 -7.05 -6.93 -0.35
N TYR A 301 -5.99 -7.32 -1.06
CA TYR A 301 -6.12 -7.86 -2.41
C TYR A 301 -6.85 -9.18 -2.45
N GLN A 302 -6.62 -10.04 -1.47
CA GLN A 302 -7.34 -11.29 -1.37
C GLN A 302 -8.85 -11.06 -1.16
N THR A 303 -9.22 -10.02 -0.39
CA THR A 303 -10.62 -9.63 -0.25
C THR A 303 -11.20 -9.13 -1.57
N MET A 304 -10.46 -8.30 -2.32
CA MET A 304 -10.89 -7.84 -3.64
C MET A 304 -11.02 -8.99 -4.64
N ALA A 305 -10.12 -9.95 -4.60
CA ALA A 305 -10.17 -11.16 -5.42
C ALA A 305 -11.39 -12.02 -5.10
N PHE A 306 -11.70 -12.25 -3.83
CA PHE A 306 -12.90 -12.98 -3.41
C PHE A 306 -14.19 -12.28 -3.83
N LEU A 307 -14.23 -10.95 -3.78
CA LEU A 307 -15.33 -10.14 -4.29
C LEU A 307 -15.46 -10.24 -5.83
N GLY A 308 -14.36 -10.44 -6.54
CA GLY A 308 -14.31 -10.61 -7.98
C GLY A 308 -15.10 -9.54 -8.73
N ARG A 309 -16.08 -9.95 -9.55
CA ARG A 309 -16.99 -9.04 -10.27
C ARG A 309 -17.80 -8.12 -9.35
N GLY A 310 -18.02 -8.54 -8.10
CA GLY A 310 -18.74 -7.77 -7.10
C GLY A 310 -17.92 -6.65 -6.45
N ALA A 311 -16.61 -6.60 -6.65
CA ALA A 311 -15.73 -5.65 -5.96
C ALA A 311 -16.12 -4.18 -6.22
N GLY A 312 -16.39 -3.81 -7.47
CA GLY A 312 -16.83 -2.45 -7.81
C GLY A 312 -18.18 -2.09 -7.16
N THR A 313 -19.14 -3.03 -7.18
CA THR A 313 -20.43 -2.83 -6.52
C THR A 313 -20.27 -2.68 -5.01
N PHE A 314 -19.42 -3.51 -4.39
CA PHE A 314 -19.12 -3.42 -2.95
C PHE A 314 -18.52 -2.05 -2.59
N LEU A 315 -17.50 -1.59 -3.31
CA LEU A 315 -16.93 -0.27 -3.08
C LEU A 315 -17.98 0.86 -3.26
N ALA A 316 -18.86 0.75 -4.25
CA ALA A 316 -19.95 1.71 -4.42
C ALA A 316 -20.94 1.70 -3.24
N THR A 317 -21.21 0.54 -2.58
CA THR A 317 -22.04 0.52 -1.35
C THR A 317 -21.37 1.19 -0.17
N VAL A 318 -20.03 1.05 -0.05
CA VAL A 318 -19.23 1.79 0.95
C VAL A 318 -19.31 3.30 0.68
N GLU A 319 -19.17 3.72 -0.57
CA GLU A 319 -19.26 5.14 -0.98
C GLU A 319 -20.62 5.76 -0.68
N ARG A 320 -21.70 5.01 -0.81
CA ARG A 320 -23.05 5.48 -0.49
C ARG A 320 -23.39 5.42 1.00
N GLY A 321 -22.47 4.92 1.83
CA GLY A 321 -22.70 4.74 3.27
C GLY A 321 -23.66 3.60 3.61
N GLU A 322 -23.94 2.70 2.67
CA GLU A 322 -24.78 1.51 2.89
C GLU A 322 -24.03 0.42 3.68
N VAL A 323 -22.71 0.42 3.56
CA VAL A 323 -21.80 -0.42 4.35
C VAL A 323 -20.88 0.50 5.15
N ASP A 324 -20.79 0.25 6.45
CA ASP A 324 -19.83 0.95 7.32
C ASP A 324 -18.40 0.67 6.83
N PRO A 325 -17.62 1.71 6.49
CA PRO A 325 -16.22 1.57 6.11
C PRO A 325 -15.39 0.74 7.09
N ALA A 326 -15.70 0.83 8.39
CA ALA A 326 -15.04 0.05 9.42
C ALA A 326 -15.27 -1.47 9.28
N ARG A 327 -16.39 -1.91 8.68
CA ARG A 327 -16.62 -3.31 8.35
C ARG A 327 -15.85 -3.75 7.12
N ALA A 328 -15.70 -2.87 6.12
CA ALA A 328 -14.88 -3.14 4.94
C ALA A 328 -13.42 -3.45 5.31
N MET A 329 -12.92 -2.83 6.40
CA MET A 329 -11.57 -3.00 6.94
C MET A 329 -11.50 -4.03 8.07
N GLY A 330 -12.42 -4.99 8.15
CA GLY A 330 -12.59 -5.90 9.29
C GLY A 330 -11.32 -6.67 9.66
N MET A 331 -10.63 -7.28 8.71
CA MET A 331 -9.39 -8.02 8.96
C MET A 331 -8.25 -7.10 9.41
N ALA A 332 -8.09 -5.93 8.81
CA ALA A 332 -7.08 -4.95 9.21
C ALA A 332 -7.31 -4.49 10.67
N ARG A 333 -8.56 -4.30 11.07
CA ARG A 333 -8.92 -3.95 12.47
C ARG A 333 -8.60 -5.06 13.47
N VAL A 334 -8.75 -6.33 13.08
CA VAL A 334 -8.36 -7.48 13.92
C VAL A 334 -6.86 -7.53 14.11
N LEU A 335 -6.08 -7.30 13.05
CA LEU A 335 -4.63 -7.19 13.15
C LEU A 335 -4.23 -6.03 14.05
N GLY A 336 -4.89 -4.88 13.92
CA GLY A 336 -4.71 -3.70 14.75
C GLY A 336 -3.31 -3.10 14.70
N GLY A 337 -3.11 -2.06 15.51
CA GLY A 337 -1.84 -1.39 15.70
C GLY A 337 -0.89 -2.10 16.66
N ILE A 338 0.15 -1.38 17.07
CA ILE A 338 1.11 -1.77 18.10
C ILE A 338 0.63 -1.18 19.43
N ASP A 339 0.05 -2.01 20.29
CA ASP A 339 -0.37 -1.58 21.63
C ASP A 339 0.85 -1.51 22.55
N ALA A 340 1.02 -0.36 23.20
CA ALA A 340 2.14 -0.12 24.10
C ALA A 340 1.69 -0.02 25.55
N GLU A 341 2.41 -0.71 26.43
CA GLU A 341 2.23 -0.70 27.88
C GLU A 341 3.58 -0.37 28.56
N ALA A 342 3.55 0.36 29.67
CA ALA A 342 4.74 0.68 30.45
C ALA A 342 4.59 0.31 31.92
N ALA A 343 5.71 -0.04 32.56
CA ALA A 343 5.83 -0.32 33.98
C ALA A 343 7.16 0.23 34.52
N GLU A 344 7.16 0.76 35.72
CA GLU A 344 8.35 1.27 36.42
C GLU A 344 8.73 0.35 37.59
N GLY A 345 9.98 -0.09 37.63
CA GLY A 345 10.43 -1.05 38.66
C GLY A 345 9.52 -2.29 38.66
N ASP A 346 8.97 -2.63 39.82
CA ASP A 346 8.06 -3.78 40.01
C ASP A 346 6.59 -3.45 39.86
N GLN A 347 6.24 -2.22 39.43
CA GLN A 347 4.86 -1.83 39.20
C GLN A 347 4.21 -2.64 38.06
N PRO A 348 2.87 -2.81 38.07
CA PRO A 348 2.16 -3.47 36.98
C PRO A 348 2.24 -2.63 35.69
N PHE A 349 2.16 -3.31 34.56
CA PHE A 349 2.05 -2.66 33.25
C PHE A 349 0.74 -1.89 33.13
N ARG A 350 0.84 -0.68 32.58
CA ARG A 350 -0.32 0.16 32.25
C ARG A 350 -0.28 0.56 30.78
N PRO A 351 -1.41 0.65 30.08
CA PRO A 351 -1.45 1.14 28.70
C PRO A 351 -0.93 2.58 28.62
N ILE A 352 -0.15 2.87 27.58
CA ILE A 352 0.34 4.22 27.27
C ILE A 352 -0.13 4.71 25.92
N GLY A 353 -0.68 3.85 25.06
CA GLY A 353 -1.26 4.20 23.77
C GLY A 353 -1.06 3.09 22.74
N THR A 354 -1.53 3.37 21.53
CA THR A 354 -1.38 2.50 20.37
C THR A 354 -0.72 3.28 19.25
N PHE A 355 0.21 2.67 18.56
CA PHE A 355 0.79 3.17 17.34
C PHE A 355 0.01 2.56 16.17
N ASP A 356 -0.65 3.42 15.39
CA ASP A 356 -1.54 3.03 14.28
C ASP A 356 -1.02 3.65 12.97
N GLU A 357 0.03 3.08 12.44
CA GLU A 357 0.51 3.42 11.10
C GLU A 357 -0.14 2.51 10.06
N ALA A 358 -0.37 3.02 8.87
CA ALA A 358 -0.91 2.23 7.76
C ALA A 358 0.05 2.29 6.58
N GLY A 359 0.44 1.11 6.09
CA GLY A 359 1.23 0.96 4.87
C GLY A 359 2.54 0.22 5.05
N PRO A 360 2.96 -0.49 3.99
CA PRO A 360 4.18 -1.31 4.00
C PRO A 360 5.39 -0.62 3.37
N ILE A 361 5.22 0.58 2.78
CA ILE A 361 6.19 1.18 1.88
C ILE A 361 7.22 2.00 2.64
N ALA A 362 6.78 2.99 3.42
CA ALA A 362 7.64 3.85 4.19
C ALA A 362 7.47 3.61 5.69
N GLY A 363 8.57 3.70 6.46
CA GLY A 363 8.49 3.67 7.91
C GLY A 363 8.20 5.06 8.45
N ASP A 364 7.18 5.19 9.30
CA ASP A 364 6.93 6.43 10.03
C ASP A 364 7.50 6.37 11.45
N VAL A 365 7.79 7.54 12.03
CA VAL A 365 8.33 7.68 13.38
C VAL A 365 7.40 8.54 14.20
N GLN A 366 6.72 7.94 15.16
CA GLN A 366 5.79 8.62 16.05
C GLN A 366 6.21 8.49 17.52
N VAL A 367 5.59 9.29 18.38
CA VAL A 367 5.80 9.25 19.83
C VAL A 367 4.49 9.03 20.57
N LEU A 368 4.49 8.14 21.56
CA LEU A 368 3.38 7.94 22.50
C LEU A 368 3.74 8.62 23.82
N PRO A 369 3.20 9.83 24.11
CA PRO A 369 3.51 10.58 25.33
C PRO A 369 2.86 9.97 26.58
N PHE A 370 3.62 9.90 27.70
CA PHE A 370 3.09 9.50 29.00
C PHE A 370 3.95 10.14 30.12
N ASP A 371 3.49 10.00 31.36
CA ASP A 371 4.22 10.50 32.52
C ASP A 371 4.90 9.32 33.25
N ALA A 372 6.17 9.49 33.62
CA ALA A 372 6.98 8.57 34.38
C ALA A 372 7.37 9.16 35.73
N SER A 373 7.35 8.33 36.79
CA SER A 373 7.59 8.76 38.16
C SER A 373 9.07 8.72 38.56
N GLY A 374 9.91 7.97 37.83
CA GLY A 374 11.30 7.73 38.16
C GLY A 374 11.54 6.61 39.18
N ALA A 375 10.52 5.81 39.46
CA ALA A 375 10.55 4.76 40.52
C ALA A 375 11.38 3.52 40.16
N GLY A 376 12.25 3.58 39.16
CA GLY A 376 13.12 2.47 38.74
C GLY A 376 13.24 2.38 37.22
N ALA A 377 13.87 1.30 36.74
CA ALA A 377 13.98 1.06 35.31
C ALA A 377 12.60 1.00 34.65
N LEU A 378 12.48 1.64 33.49
CA LEU A 378 11.24 1.67 32.73
C LEU A 378 11.20 0.44 31.80
N ARG A 379 10.21 -0.41 31.99
CA ARG A 379 9.93 -1.56 31.13
C ARG A 379 8.75 -1.21 30.23
N VAL A 380 8.87 -1.53 28.95
CA VAL A 380 7.82 -1.32 27.95
C VAL A 380 7.49 -2.65 27.28
N ARG A 381 6.21 -2.90 27.04
CA ARG A 381 5.71 -4.00 26.22
C ARG A 381 5.03 -3.46 25.00
N LEU A 382 5.42 -3.98 23.84
CA LEU A 382 4.72 -3.78 22.59
C LEU A 382 3.98 -5.06 22.24
N ARG A 383 2.66 -4.98 22.09
CA ARG A 383 1.80 -6.09 21.68
C ARG A 383 1.30 -5.85 20.27
N LEU A 384 1.63 -6.72 19.34
CA LEU A 384 1.38 -6.56 17.91
C LEU A 384 1.00 -7.90 17.27
N ALA A 385 0.32 -7.86 16.11
CA ALA A 385 0.05 -9.06 15.35
C ALA A 385 1.37 -9.60 14.76
N LYS A 386 1.61 -10.90 14.94
CA LYS A 386 2.81 -11.59 14.50
C LYS A 386 2.92 -11.57 12.97
N GLY A 387 4.07 -11.17 12.45
CA GLY A 387 4.29 -11.06 11.01
C GLY A 387 3.69 -9.81 10.35
N HIS A 388 3.06 -8.92 11.11
CA HIS A 388 2.39 -7.74 10.56
C HIS A 388 3.25 -6.47 10.60
N TRP A 389 4.21 -6.37 11.52
CA TRP A 389 4.97 -5.16 11.76
C TRP A 389 6.47 -5.34 11.59
N ARG A 390 7.11 -4.32 11.02
CA ARG A 390 8.55 -4.13 10.98
C ARG A 390 8.93 -3.01 11.93
N LEU A 391 9.72 -3.33 12.94
CA LEU A 391 10.20 -2.37 13.92
C LEU A 391 11.64 -1.98 13.58
N GLY A 392 11.84 -0.72 13.17
CA GLY A 392 13.16 -0.22 12.74
C GLY A 392 13.80 0.77 13.70
N TYR A 393 13.02 1.37 14.64
CA TYR A 393 13.57 2.30 15.61
C TYR A 393 12.72 2.38 16.87
N LEU A 394 13.36 2.24 18.03
CA LEU A 394 12.72 2.35 19.33
C LEU A 394 13.58 3.20 20.26
N ALA A 395 12.98 4.20 20.91
CA ALA A 395 13.67 5.06 21.85
C ALA A 395 12.71 5.57 22.94
N LEU A 396 13.27 6.04 24.03
CA LEU A 396 12.56 6.85 25.02
C LEU A 396 12.93 8.31 24.82
N ALA A 397 11.95 9.17 24.56
CA ALA A 397 12.14 10.60 24.46
C ALA A 397 11.90 11.28 25.81
N ARG A 398 12.78 12.19 26.22
CA ARG A 398 12.43 13.20 27.23
C ARG A 398 11.68 14.34 26.53
N LEU A 399 10.40 14.50 26.84
CA LEU A 399 9.56 15.45 26.14
C LEU A 399 9.61 16.84 26.79
N GLY A 400 9.74 17.85 25.93
CA GLY A 400 9.47 19.23 26.25
C GLY A 400 8.01 19.63 25.99
N GLY A 401 7.79 20.90 25.70
CA GLY A 401 6.47 21.43 25.33
C GLY A 401 6.01 20.99 23.94
N ARG A 402 4.77 21.33 23.62
CA ARG A 402 4.25 21.24 22.26
C ARG A 402 5.01 22.21 21.34
N VAL A 403 5.11 21.84 20.08
CA VAL A 403 5.78 22.64 19.05
C VAL A 403 4.75 22.97 17.97
N ASP A 404 4.72 24.24 17.57
CA ASP A 404 3.92 24.67 16.44
C ASP A 404 4.75 24.54 15.15
N ALA A 405 4.20 23.90 14.14
CA ALA A 405 4.78 23.82 12.82
C ALA A 405 4.15 24.84 11.88
N ARG A 406 4.97 25.36 10.98
CA ARG A 406 4.50 26.18 9.86
C ARG A 406 4.13 25.26 8.70
N ALA A 407 2.87 25.31 8.27
CA ALA A 407 2.42 24.64 7.07
C ALA A 407 2.90 25.40 5.82
N LEU A 408 3.57 24.72 4.91
CA LEU A 408 4.12 25.24 3.67
C LEU A 408 3.40 24.59 2.50
N SER A 409 2.86 25.41 1.59
CA SER A 409 2.31 24.95 0.32
C SER A 409 3.42 24.78 -0.72
N PRO A 410 3.23 23.91 -1.74
CA PRO A 410 4.17 23.80 -2.84
C PRO A 410 4.43 25.13 -3.55
N VAL A 411 5.66 25.34 -4.00
CA VAL A 411 6.06 26.53 -4.79
C VAL A 411 6.16 26.20 -6.28
N SER A 412 6.41 24.93 -6.63
CA SER A 412 6.34 24.45 -8.00
C SER A 412 5.96 22.96 -8.03
N VAL A 413 5.30 22.55 -9.10
CA VAL A 413 4.99 21.16 -9.43
C VAL A 413 5.41 20.92 -10.86
N GLU A 414 6.06 19.76 -11.10
CA GLU A 414 6.35 19.25 -12.43
C GLU A 414 5.73 17.86 -12.56
N LYS A 415 5.03 17.57 -13.65
CA LYS A 415 4.53 16.24 -13.99
C LYS A 415 5.35 15.69 -15.16
N ASN A 416 5.96 14.53 -14.99
CA ASN A 416 6.77 13.87 -16.04
C ASN A 416 7.81 14.82 -16.68
N GLY A 417 8.48 15.65 -15.85
CA GLY A 417 9.49 16.62 -16.28
C GLY A 417 8.95 17.91 -16.92
N ARG A 418 7.64 18.11 -16.95
CA ARG A 418 7.00 19.33 -17.46
C ARG A 418 6.31 20.08 -16.30
N ARG A 419 6.42 21.42 -16.32
CA ARG A 419 5.75 22.25 -15.34
C ARG A 419 4.24 22.05 -15.38
N ASP A 420 3.62 21.89 -14.20
CA ASP A 420 2.20 21.67 -14.01
C ASP A 420 1.63 22.73 -13.05
N ASP A 421 1.18 23.85 -13.64
CA ASP A 421 0.59 24.96 -12.88
C ASP A 421 -0.83 24.62 -12.41
N GLU A 422 -1.52 23.68 -13.05
CA GLU A 422 -2.83 23.22 -12.64
C GLU A 422 -2.75 22.40 -11.35
N ALA A 423 -1.84 21.42 -11.29
CA ALA A 423 -1.57 20.65 -10.08
C ALA A 423 -1.06 21.55 -8.94
N LEU A 424 -0.20 22.54 -9.26
CA LEU A 424 0.26 23.52 -8.26
C LEU A 424 -0.90 24.30 -7.66
N SER A 425 -1.83 24.78 -8.49
CA SER A 425 -3.03 25.50 -8.05
C SER A 425 -3.93 24.61 -7.19
N ALA A 426 -4.16 23.36 -7.61
CA ALA A 426 -4.98 22.40 -6.89
C ALA A 426 -4.42 22.08 -5.50
N PHE A 427 -3.12 21.77 -5.37
CA PHE A 427 -2.49 21.52 -4.07
C PHE A 427 -2.50 22.75 -3.14
N ARG A 428 -2.43 23.95 -3.68
CA ARG A 428 -2.50 25.19 -2.87
C ARG A 428 -3.90 25.47 -2.37
N ALA A 429 -4.91 25.30 -3.23
CA ALA A 429 -6.31 25.56 -2.90
C ALA A 429 -6.90 24.42 -2.04
N GLY A 430 -6.58 23.15 -2.34
CA GLY A 430 -7.12 21.98 -1.66
C GLY A 430 -8.61 21.75 -1.94
N ASP A 431 -9.13 22.32 -3.02
CA ASP A 431 -10.54 22.27 -3.42
C ASP A 431 -10.83 21.21 -4.51
N ARG A 432 -9.79 20.68 -5.12
CA ARG A 432 -9.87 19.64 -6.16
C ARG A 432 -8.71 18.65 -6.04
N HIS A 433 -8.87 17.49 -6.64
CA HIS A 433 -7.87 16.43 -6.64
C HIS A 433 -6.96 16.54 -7.86
N VAL A 434 -5.66 16.32 -7.63
CA VAL A 434 -4.70 16.00 -8.67
C VAL A 434 -4.75 14.50 -8.91
N VAL A 435 -5.13 14.10 -10.12
CA VAL A 435 -5.25 12.69 -10.48
C VAL A 435 -3.91 12.20 -11.05
N THR A 436 -3.41 11.10 -10.48
CA THR A 436 -2.21 10.43 -10.96
C THR A 436 -2.54 9.03 -11.45
N LEU A 437 -1.86 8.59 -12.48
CA LEU A 437 -2.02 7.30 -13.10
C LEU A 437 -0.71 6.50 -13.05
N PRO A 438 -0.76 5.18 -13.27
CA PRO A 438 0.45 4.35 -13.25
C PRO A 438 1.58 4.94 -14.11
N GLY A 439 2.75 5.07 -13.50
CA GLY A 439 3.94 5.66 -14.12
C GLY A 439 4.01 7.19 -14.09
N ASP A 440 3.00 7.89 -13.55
CA ASP A 440 3.10 9.34 -13.36
C ASP A 440 4.11 9.67 -12.26
N VAL A 441 4.94 10.68 -12.54
CA VAL A 441 5.97 11.20 -11.65
C VAL A 441 5.75 12.69 -11.45
N HIS A 442 5.50 13.10 -10.20
CA HIS A 442 5.37 14.52 -9.84
C HIS A 442 6.54 14.95 -8.97
N ARG A 443 7.26 15.99 -9.39
CA ARG A 443 8.28 16.65 -8.55
C ARG A 443 7.66 17.87 -7.90
N VAL A 444 7.56 17.84 -6.59
CA VAL A 444 6.91 18.88 -5.78
C VAL A 444 7.94 19.59 -4.94
N ALA A 445 8.08 20.92 -5.11
CA ALA A 445 9.05 21.71 -4.40
C ALA A 445 8.41 22.62 -3.35
N PHE A 446 9.09 22.77 -2.22
CA PHE A 446 8.69 23.61 -1.10
C PHE A 446 9.81 24.61 -0.76
N ALA A 447 9.43 25.85 -0.40
CA ALA A 447 10.36 26.83 0.13
C ALA A 447 10.41 26.72 1.65
N LEU A 448 11.59 26.49 2.22
CA LEU A 448 11.78 26.36 3.66
C LEU A 448 11.99 27.73 4.32
N PRO A 449 11.48 27.95 5.54
CA PRO A 449 11.66 29.21 6.27
C PRO A 449 13.10 29.40 6.79
N GLY A 450 13.89 28.36 6.81
CA GLY A 450 15.28 28.35 7.28
C GLY A 450 16.03 27.15 6.70
N PRO A 451 17.30 26.93 7.13
CA PRO A 451 18.05 25.75 6.75
C PRO A 451 17.33 24.47 7.20
N ALA A 452 17.28 23.46 6.34
CA ALA A 452 16.59 22.19 6.62
C ALA A 452 17.11 21.50 7.89
N ARG A 453 18.40 21.65 8.22
CA ARG A 453 19.02 21.08 9.42
C ARG A 453 18.41 21.58 10.73
N ASP A 454 17.87 22.82 10.74
CA ASP A 454 17.29 23.46 11.92
C ASP A 454 15.77 23.16 12.06
N LEU A 455 15.24 22.38 11.12
CA LEU A 455 13.82 22.06 11.03
C LEU A 455 13.58 20.55 11.12
N GLU A 456 12.50 20.18 11.78
CA GLU A 456 11.88 18.88 11.58
C GLU A 456 10.80 19.04 10.52
N LEU A 457 10.78 18.13 9.56
CA LEU A 457 9.88 18.20 8.42
C LEU A 457 8.91 17.01 8.44
N PHE A 458 7.64 17.30 8.17
CA PHE A 458 6.60 16.29 8.04
C PHE A 458 5.87 16.55 6.73
N LEU A 459 5.61 15.48 5.98
CA LEU A 459 4.78 15.54 4.79
C LEU A 459 3.32 15.28 5.19
N GLU A 460 2.46 16.24 4.92
CA GLU A 460 1.01 16.03 4.96
C GLU A 460 0.52 15.73 3.56
N SER A 461 -0.12 14.57 3.41
CA SER A 461 -0.86 14.18 2.23
C SER A 461 -2.33 13.94 2.57
N GLU A 462 -3.24 14.21 1.63
CA GLU A 462 -4.66 13.95 1.78
C GLU A 462 -5.23 13.50 0.44
N GLY A 463 -5.95 12.40 0.45
CA GLY A 463 -6.52 11.84 -0.76
C GLY A 463 -7.06 10.44 -0.58
N TYR A 464 -7.30 9.80 -1.70
CA TYR A 464 -7.74 8.41 -1.81
C TYR A 464 -7.24 7.81 -3.11
N TYR A 465 -7.39 6.48 -3.27
CA TYR A 465 -7.08 5.81 -4.52
C TYR A 465 -8.11 4.74 -4.87
N TYR A 466 -8.15 4.38 -6.16
CA TYR A 466 -8.94 3.27 -6.67
C TYR A 466 -8.01 2.28 -7.35
N GLU A 467 -8.07 1.05 -6.90
CA GLU A 467 -7.43 -0.06 -7.58
C GLU A 467 -8.13 -0.35 -8.90
N TRP A 468 -7.34 -0.65 -9.92
CA TRP A 468 -7.89 -1.12 -11.16
C TRP A 468 -8.28 -2.58 -11.05
N MET A 469 -9.44 -2.93 -11.63
CA MET A 469 -9.88 -4.31 -11.71
C MET A 469 -8.85 -5.13 -12.48
N ARG A 470 -8.51 -6.30 -11.95
CA ARG A 470 -7.51 -7.20 -12.51
C ARG A 470 -8.16 -8.50 -12.94
N GLY A 471 -7.62 -9.11 -14.02
CA GLY A 471 -8.13 -10.37 -14.54
C GLY A 471 -8.03 -11.50 -13.51
N GLU A 472 -6.98 -11.50 -12.71
CA GLU A 472 -6.74 -12.48 -11.65
C GLU A 472 -7.86 -12.45 -10.59
N TRP A 473 -8.37 -11.28 -10.23
CA TRP A 473 -9.47 -11.18 -9.27
C TRP A 473 -10.74 -11.87 -9.76
N LEU A 474 -10.99 -11.86 -11.08
CA LEU A 474 -12.14 -12.53 -11.66
C LEU A 474 -12.03 -14.06 -11.60
N SER A 475 -10.81 -14.60 -11.59
CA SER A 475 -10.56 -16.03 -11.52
C SER A 475 -10.57 -16.59 -10.09
N GLU A 476 -10.38 -15.74 -9.09
CA GLU A 476 -10.38 -16.08 -7.66
C GLU A 476 -11.71 -15.72 -6.96
N GLU A 477 -12.75 -15.35 -7.71
CA GLU A 477 -14.05 -14.97 -7.17
C GLU A 477 -14.62 -16.08 -6.27
N ASP A 478 -14.79 -15.76 -4.99
CA ASP A 478 -15.36 -16.64 -3.96
C ASP A 478 -16.31 -15.84 -3.04
N PRO A 479 -17.61 -15.79 -3.36
CA PRO A 479 -18.58 -15.04 -2.56
C PRO A 479 -18.68 -15.53 -1.11
N GLY A 480 -18.37 -16.81 -0.86
CA GLY A 480 -18.37 -17.39 0.49
C GLY A 480 -17.24 -16.82 1.34
N MET A 481 -16.03 -16.78 0.80
CA MET A 481 -14.88 -16.17 1.44
C MET A 481 -15.01 -14.64 1.55
N ALA A 482 -15.58 -13.97 0.53
CA ALA A 482 -15.88 -12.54 0.59
C ALA A 482 -16.83 -12.23 1.76
N LEU A 483 -17.93 -12.97 1.88
CA LEU A 483 -18.88 -12.82 2.98
C LEU A 483 -18.19 -13.09 4.33
N LEU A 484 -17.39 -14.15 4.44
CA LEU A 484 -16.64 -14.48 5.64
C LEU A 484 -15.70 -13.35 6.07
N ALA A 485 -14.92 -12.79 5.15
CA ALA A 485 -14.01 -11.69 5.41
C ALA A 485 -14.73 -10.44 5.99
N LEU A 486 -15.99 -10.22 5.58
CA LEU A 486 -16.80 -9.09 6.03
C LEU A 486 -17.58 -9.36 7.32
N THR A 487 -17.94 -10.64 7.60
CA THR A 487 -18.83 -10.99 8.74
C THR A 487 -18.09 -11.67 9.88
N ASP A 488 -17.04 -12.43 9.61
CA ASP A 488 -16.18 -13.09 10.61
C ASP A 488 -14.70 -12.97 10.19
N PRO A 489 -14.09 -11.77 10.36
CA PRO A 489 -12.71 -11.53 9.96
C PRO A 489 -11.70 -12.41 10.73
N HIS A 490 -11.99 -12.88 11.93
CA HIS A 490 -11.12 -13.80 12.66
C HIS A 490 -11.03 -15.17 11.97
N GLU A 491 -12.17 -15.73 11.53
CA GLU A 491 -12.17 -16.99 10.79
C GLU A 491 -11.54 -16.83 9.41
N ALA A 492 -11.75 -15.69 8.75
CA ALA A 492 -11.08 -15.39 7.49
C ALA A 492 -9.55 -15.36 7.65
N LEU A 493 -9.03 -14.73 8.70
CA LEU A 493 -7.59 -14.70 9.01
C LEU A 493 -7.02 -16.09 9.30
N ARG A 494 -7.77 -16.96 9.97
CA ARG A 494 -7.36 -18.37 10.15
C ARG A 494 -7.26 -19.10 8.83
N ARG A 495 -8.25 -18.96 7.95
CA ARG A 495 -8.24 -19.64 6.63
C ARG A 495 -7.14 -19.13 5.70
N LEU A 496 -6.80 -17.86 5.80
CA LEU A 496 -5.75 -17.23 5.00
C LEU A 496 -4.34 -17.46 5.53
N ALA A 497 -4.18 -17.98 6.76
CA ALA A 497 -2.88 -18.15 7.39
C ALA A 497 -1.95 -19.09 6.61
N GLY A 498 -2.42 -20.29 6.24
CA GLY A 498 -1.64 -21.24 5.44
C GLY A 498 -1.23 -20.67 4.08
N PRO A 499 -2.18 -20.18 3.24
CA PRO A 499 -1.88 -19.55 1.97
C PRO A 499 -0.91 -18.37 2.04
N PHE A 500 -0.99 -17.55 3.08
CA PHE A 500 -0.03 -16.46 3.28
C PHE A 500 1.35 -16.98 3.67
N HIS A 501 1.43 -17.88 4.64
CA HIS A 501 2.69 -18.42 5.15
C HIS A 501 3.53 -19.11 4.06
N GLU A 502 2.90 -19.80 3.11
CA GLU A 502 3.59 -20.40 1.95
C GLU A 502 4.24 -19.35 1.03
N ARG A 503 3.67 -18.13 0.96
CA ARG A 503 4.11 -17.04 0.07
C ARG A 503 5.03 -16.03 0.76
N GLU A 504 4.92 -15.88 2.07
CA GLU A 504 5.63 -14.88 2.86
C GLU A 504 7.14 -14.81 2.55
N PRO A 505 7.87 -15.95 2.42
CA PRO A 505 9.28 -15.92 2.07
C PRO A 505 9.50 -15.42 0.64
N GLY A 506 9.80 -14.18 0.46
CA GLY A 506 10.10 -13.58 -0.84
C GLY A 506 9.06 -12.58 -1.34
N LEU A 507 7.86 -12.56 -0.73
CA LEU A 507 6.78 -11.69 -1.15
C LEU A 507 7.19 -10.20 -1.13
N GLU A 508 7.91 -9.77 -0.09
CA GLU A 508 8.39 -8.39 -0.01
C GLU A 508 9.44 -8.05 -1.08
N ARG A 509 10.39 -8.97 -1.32
CA ARG A 509 11.38 -8.77 -2.40
C ARG A 509 10.70 -8.66 -3.75
N ALA A 510 9.74 -9.53 -4.01
CA ALA A 510 8.95 -9.50 -5.22
C ALA A 510 8.17 -8.18 -5.34
N PHE A 511 7.53 -7.70 -4.25
CA PHE A 511 6.86 -6.41 -4.21
C PHE A 511 7.79 -5.25 -4.60
N TRP A 512 9.01 -5.19 -4.06
CA TRP A 512 9.95 -4.12 -4.38
C TRP A 512 10.50 -4.21 -5.80
N SER A 513 10.60 -5.40 -6.39
CA SER A 513 11.11 -5.59 -7.76
C SER A 513 10.07 -5.31 -8.85
N SER A 514 8.79 -5.25 -8.52
CA SER A 514 7.67 -5.16 -9.46
C SER A 514 7.10 -3.75 -9.64
N ARG A 515 7.88 -2.71 -9.31
CA ARG A 515 7.44 -1.32 -9.47
C ARG A 515 7.07 -1.02 -10.92
N PHE A 516 5.87 -0.45 -11.11
CA PHE A 516 5.48 0.01 -12.42
C PHE A 516 6.35 1.20 -12.83
N ARG A 517 7.06 1.05 -13.95
CA ARG A 517 7.88 2.10 -14.56
C ARG A 517 7.41 2.30 -15.99
N LYS A 518 7.14 3.55 -16.36
CA LYS A 518 6.78 3.93 -17.72
C LYS A 518 8.02 3.97 -18.60
#